data_8b1e5e90ff61dfa1b5d93060bd722e86
#
_entry.id   8b1e5e90ff61dfa1b5d93060bd722e86
#
_cell.length_a   1.000
_cell.length_b   1.000
_cell.length_c   1.000
_cell.angle_alpha   90.00
_cell.angle_beta   90.00
_cell.angle_gamma   90.00
#
_symmetry.space_group_name_H-M   'P 1'
#
loop_
_entity.id
_entity.type
_entity.pdbx_description
1 polymer ?
#
loop_
_entity_poly.entity_id
_entity_poly.type
_entity_poly.pdbx_seq_one_letter_code
_entity_poly.pdbx_strand_id
1 'polypeptide(L)' 'MTVDLWQLVEEAVSPLGLDVLEVHFARGELLVRLERKDERPITVADLEEASRHIEAALDREDP' A
#
# COMPACT_ATOMS: atom_id res chain seq x y z
N MET A 1 -0.36 -12.02 17.40
CA MET A 1 0.19 -12.31 16.06
C MET A 1 0.60 -11.01 15.40
N THR A 2 1.78 -11.00 14.79
CA THR A 2 2.31 -9.78 14.17
C THR A 2 1.83 -9.69 12.73
N VAL A 3 1.29 -8.56 12.34
CA VAL A 3 0.88 -8.32 10.96
C VAL A 3 2.10 -7.82 10.19
N ASP A 4 2.36 -8.46 9.05
CA ASP A 4 3.41 -8.01 8.15
C ASP A 4 2.86 -6.85 7.31
N LEU A 5 3.25 -5.64 7.65
CA LEU A 5 2.75 -4.45 6.96
C LEU A 5 3.12 -4.44 5.47
N TRP A 6 4.31 -4.92 5.15
CA TRP A 6 4.72 -4.99 3.74
C TRP A 6 3.77 -5.88 2.95
N GLN A 7 3.52 -7.09 3.47
CA GLN A 7 2.64 -8.02 2.80
C GLN A 7 1.22 -7.50 2.70
N LEU A 8 0.73 -6.87 3.75
CA LEU A 8 -0.61 -6.30 3.77
C LEU A 8 -0.76 -5.23 2.69
N VAL A 9 0.22 -4.34 2.59
CA VAL A 9 0.21 -3.28 1.57
C VAL A 9 0.31 -3.89 0.17
N GLU A 10 1.21 -4.87 0.00
CA GLU A 10 1.39 -5.53 -1.29
C GLU A 10 0.10 -6.18 -1.76
N GLU A 11 -0.59 -6.89 -0.88
CA GLU A 11 -1.86 -7.50 -1.23
C GLU A 11 -2.94 -6.47 -1.56
N ALA A 12 -2.92 -5.34 -0.87
CA ALA A 12 -3.90 -4.28 -1.09
C ALA A 12 -3.72 -3.61 -2.45
N VAL A 13 -2.48 -3.41 -2.90
CA VAL A 13 -2.21 -2.67 -4.13
C VAL A 13 -1.97 -3.56 -5.35
N SER A 14 -1.73 -4.84 -5.15
CA SER A 14 -1.49 -5.77 -6.25
C SER A 14 -2.62 -5.75 -7.30
N PRO A 15 -3.91 -5.78 -6.90
CA PRO A 15 -4.99 -5.73 -7.88
C PRO A 15 -5.02 -4.45 -8.70
N LEU A 16 -4.33 -3.41 -8.24
CA LEU A 16 -4.27 -2.13 -8.93
C LEU A 16 -3.11 -2.06 -9.93
N GLY A 17 -2.31 -3.13 -10.02
CA GLY A 17 -1.15 -3.15 -10.90
C GLY A 17 0.04 -2.39 -10.35
N LEU A 18 0.16 -2.34 -9.02
CA LEU A 18 1.23 -1.60 -8.36
C LEU A 18 2.15 -2.54 -7.59
N ASP A 19 3.42 -2.17 -7.52
CA ASP A 19 4.43 -2.85 -6.72
C ASP A 19 4.83 -1.99 -5.54
N VAL A 20 5.17 -2.64 -4.44
CA VAL A 20 5.64 -1.95 -3.24
C VAL A 20 7.16 -1.87 -3.29
N LEU A 21 7.68 -0.65 -3.21
CA LEU A 21 9.12 -0.40 -3.17
C LEU A 21 9.62 -0.25 -1.74
N GLU A 22 8.80 0.34 -0.89
CA GLU A 22 9.21 0.61 0.48
C GLU A 22 7.98 0.77 1.36
N VAL A 23 8.05 0.25 2.57
CA VAL A 23 7.05 0.47 3.60
C VAL A 23 7.80 0.91 4.84
N HIS A 24 7.43 2.05 5.38
CA HIS A 24 8.07 2.60 6.56
C HIS A 24 7.01 3.11 7.52
N PHE A 25 7.08 2.67 8.76
CA PHE A 25 6.15 3.10 9.80
C PHE A 25 6.93 3.75 10.93
N ALA A 26 6.63 5.01 11.20
CA ALA A 26 7.29 5.74 12.28
C ALA A 26 6.34 6.81 12.81
N ARG A 27 6.30 6.97 14.13
CA ARG A 27 5.54 8.02 14.80
C ARG A 27 4.07 8.02 14.43
N GLY A 28 3.48 6.85 14.25
CA GLY A 28 2.08 6.74 13.87
C GLY A 28 1.78 7.03 12.41
N GLU A 29 2.81 7.25 11.60
CA GLU A 29 2.64 7.50 10.17
C GLU A 29 3.14 6.33 9.36
N LEU A 30 2.36 5.96 8.35
CA LEU A 30 2.73 4.91 7.41
C LEU A 30 3.11 5.55 6.08
N LEU A 31 4.37 5.37 5.70
CA LEU A 31 4.88 5.85 4.43
C LEU A 31 5.07 4.67 3.50
N VAL A 32 4.48 4.75 2.32
CA VAL A 32 4.55 3.68 1.34
C VAL A 32 5.01 4.25 0.01
N ARG A 33 6.03 3.62 -0.59
CA ARG A 33 6.49 3.97 -1.93
C ARG A 33 6.05 2.86 -2.88
N LEU A 34 5.46 3.29 -3.98
CA LEU A 34 4.88 2.37 -4.95
C LEU A 34 5.37 2.71 -6.34
N GLU A 35 5.33 1.71 -7.24
CA GLU A 35 5.55 1.95 -8.66
C GLU A 35 4.57 1.09 -9.44
N ARG A 36 4.36 1.45 -10.70
CA ARG A 36 3.47 0.67 -11.58
C ARG A 36 4.23 -0.51 -12.17
N LYS A 37 3.55 -1.65 -12.25
CA LYS A 37 4.14 -2.85 -12.83
C LYS A 37 4.37 -2.73 -14.33
N ASP A 38 3.61 -1.83 -15.00
CA ASP A 38 3.74 -1.61 -16.44
C ASP A 38 4.83 -0.59 -16.80
N GLU A 39 5.62 -0.18 -15.82
CA GLU A 39 6.75 0.74 -15.96
C GLU A 39 6.36 2.16 -16.39
N ARG A 40 5.07 2.48 -16.35
CA ARG A 40 4.61 3.85 -16.61
C ARG A 40 4.71 4.67 -15.31
N PRO A 41 4.80 6.00 -15.43
CA PRO A 41 4.82 6.84 -14.23
C PRO A 41 3.55 6.66 -13.41
N ILE A 42 3.71 6.61 -12.09
CA ILE A 42 2.57 6.53 -11.19
C ILE A 42 1.89 7.89 -11.15
N THR A 43 0.56 7.88 -11.10
CA THR A 43 -0.23 9.12 -11.08
C THR A 43 -0.82 9.36 -9.70
N VAL A 44 -1.32 10.58 -9.49
CA VAL A 44 -2.02 10.92 -8.25
C VAL A 44 -3.26 10.04 -8.06
N ALA A 45 -3.97 9.74 -9.15
CA ALA A 45 -5.13 8.86 -9.09
C ALA A 45 -4.74 7.46 -8.61
N ASP A 46 -3.60 6.95 -9.09
CA ASP A 46 -3.08 5.65 -8.64
C ASP A 46 -2.82 5.66 -7.14
N LEU A 47 -2.22 6.74 -6.64
CA LEU A 47 -1.91 6.87 -5.22
C LEU A 47 -3.16 6.98 -4.37
N GLU A 48 -4.17 7.68 -4.85
CA GLU A 48 -5.43 7.80 -4.13
C GLU A 48 -6.14 6.45 -4.01
N GLU A 49 -6.18 5.67 -5.09
CA GLU A 49 -6.76 4.35 -5.05
C GLU A 49 -5.98 3.44 -4.12
N ALA A 50 -4.65 3.48 -4.20
CA ALA A 50 -3.80 2.68 -3.33
C ALA A 50 -4.07 3.02 -1.86
N SER A 51 -4.18 4.31 -1.54
CA SER A 51 -4.47 4.74 -0.18
C SER A 51 -5.77 4.14 0.33
N ARG A 52 -6.82 4.18 -0.47
CA ARG A 52 -8.12 3.64 -0.07
C ARG A 52 -8.06 2.14 0.16
N HIS A 53 -7.34 1.42 -0.71
CA HIS A 53 -7.22 -0.02 -0.56
C HIS A 53 -6.39 -0.39 0.67
N ILE A 54 -5.33 0.38 0.94
CA ILE A 54 -4.49 0.14 2.11
C ILE A 54 -5.30 0.42 3.38
N GLU A 55 -6.05 1.52 3.42
CA GLU A 55 -6.88 1.83 4.58
C GLU A 55 -7.92 0.75 4.84
N ALA A 56 -8.56 0.25 3.79
CA ALA A 56 -9.54 -0.81 3.93
C ALA A 56 -8.90 -2.09 4.47
N ALA A 57 -7.69 -2.40 4.03
CA ALA A 57 -6.97 -3.58 4.50
C ALA A 57 -6.59 -3.43 5.97
N LEU A 58 -6.15 -2.25 6.38
CA LEU A 58 -5.81 -1.97 7.77
C LEU A 58 -7.03 -2.07 8.67
N ASP A 59 -8.17 -1.55 8.21
CA ASP A 59 -9.42 -1.61 8.97
C ASP A 59 -9.86 -3.05 9.21
N ARG A 60 -9.67 -3.92 8.23
CA ARG A 60 -10.04 -5.33 8.38
C ARG A 60 -9.15 -6.06 9.40
N GLU A 61 -7.91 -5.62 9.55
CA GLU A 61 -6.97 -6.23 10.48
C GLU A 61 -7.08 -5.62 11.87
N ASP A 62 -7.79 -4.51 12.01
CA ASP A 62 -7.97 -3.85 13.29
C ASP A 62 -8.94 -4.65 14.15
N PRO A 63 -8.52 -5.07 15.34
CA PRO A 63 -9.38 -5.85 16.24
C PRO A 63 -10.50 -5.04 16.84
#